data_7bfab9c519e52431c918c1aee4de614a
#
_entry.id   7bfab9c519e52431c918c1aee4de614a
#
_cell.length_a   1.000
_cell.length_b   1.000
_cell.length_c   1.000
_cell.angle_alpha   90.00
_cell.angle_beta   90.00
_cell.angle_gamma   90.00
#
_symmetry.space_group_name_H-M   'P 1'
#
loop_
_entity.id
_entity.type
_entity.pdbx_description
1 polymer ?
#
loop_
_entity_poly.entity_id
_entity_poly.type
_entity_poly.pdbx_seq_one_letter_code
_entity_poly.pdbx_strand_id
1 'polypeptide(L)'
;MYNFFHNILSDKTGGEIFTLFSLWHFFYIFLTAGTVILVLYFSKLKSSPEKIKAIQIFINIAFGLYMADFFLMPLAYGRIDIDKLPFHACTSMCVMCFASNHNKFLAKYHTSFAMLGFISNLIYLLYPAGVMWYNVHPLSYRVIQTLLFHSVMTVYCLLTLIYEREKIAFKKIHKDLTVIVCLTLWAIIGSYVYSGETEGYSNFFNWFFVVRDPFYMFPESISKIIMPFLNIFLFFVVEVIIHLIISKTKKSNR
;
A
#
# COMPACT_ATOMS: atom_id res chain seq x y z
N MET A 1 29.80 4.67 -11.73
CA MET A 1 28.55 3.94 -11.39
C MET A 1 27.53 4.87 -10.70
N TYR A 2 27.90 5.62 -9.66
CA TYR A 2 27.02 6.58 -8.96
C TYR A 2 26.32 7.57 -9.93
N ASN A 3 27.07 8.28 -10.78
CA ASN A 3 26.50 9.24 -11.74
C ASN A 3 25.50 8.61 -12.71
N PHE A 4 25.70 7.36 -13.11
CA PHE A 4 24.78 6.64 -13.99
C PHE A 4 23.42 6.40 -13.29
N PHE A 5 23.43 5.83 -12.09
CA PHE A 5 22.20 5.59 -11.34
C PHE A 5 21.54 6.89 -10.93
N HIS A 6 22.31 7.90 -10.50
CA HIS A 6 21.77 9.21 -10.16
C HIS A 6 21.01 9.85 -11.34
N ASN A 7 21.59 9.82 -12.55
CA ASN A 7 20.95 10.40 -13.73
C ASN A 7 19.65 9.68 -14.14
N ILE A 8 19.53 8.37 -13.89
CA ILE A 8 18.34 7.59 -14.25
C ILE A 8 17.27 7.66 -13.15
N LEU A 9 17.68 7.58 -11.87
CA LEU A 9 16.79 7.41 -10.75
C LEU A 9 16.43 8.72 -10.04
N SER A 10 17.19 9.82 -10.32
CA SER A 10 16.89 11.13 -9.75
C SER A 10 15.55 11.68 -10.25
N ASP A 11 14.93 12.49 -9.42
CA ASP A 11 13.70 13.17 -9.77
C ASP A 11 13.96 14.14 -10.92
N LYS A 12 13.25 13.95 -12.03
CA LYS A 12 13.30 14.88 -13.16
C LYS A 12 12.48 16.10 -12.81
N THR A 13 13.13 17.26 -12.75
CA THR A 13 12.51 18.55 -12.51
C THR A 13 12.45 19.35 -13.81
N GLY A 14 11.34 20.07 -14.03
CA GLY A 14 11.10 20.87 -15.23
C GLY A 14 10.22 20.17 -16.27
N GLY A 15 9.53 20.95 -17.07
CA GLY A 15 8.53 20.47 -18.04
C GLY A 15 7.20 20.13 -17.39
N GLU A 16 6.55 19.06 -17.86
CA GLU A 16 5.27 18.58 -17.32
C GLU A 16 5.44 18.05 -15.90
N ILE A 17 4.58 18.50 -14.98
CA ILE A 17 4.55 18.03 -13.59
C ILE A 17 3.40 17.01 -13.43
N PHE A 18 3.67 15.92 -12.71
CA PHE A 18 2.63 14.95 -12.37
C PHE A 18 1.58 15.59 -11.46
N THR A 19 0.33 15.56 -11.88
CA THR A 19 -0.80 16.13 -11.15
C THR A 19 -1.94 15.13 -10.99
N LEU A 20 -2.78 15.37 -9.99
CA LEU A 20 -4.01 14.62 -9.79
C LEU A 20 -4.92 14.75 -11.01
N PHE A 21 -5.52 13.64 -11.43
CA PHE A 21 -6.38 13.56 -12.61
C PHE A 21 -5.72 13.93 -13.95
N SER A 22 -4.38 13.99 -14.01
CA SER A 22 -3.66 14.06 -15.27
C SER A 22 -3.85 12.78 -16.10
N LEU A 23 -3.51 12.86 -17.40
CA LEU A 23 -3.53 11.68 -18.28
C LEU A 23 -2.70 10.52 -17.72
N TRP A 24 -1.53 10.82 -17.16
CA TRP A 24 -0.66 9.84 -16.52
C TRP A 24 -1.29 9.20 -15.28
N HIS A 25 -2.01 9.98 -14.47
CA HIS A 25 -2.73 9.44 -13.31
C HIS A 25 -3.85 8.48 -13.76
N PHE A 26 -4.67 8.89 -14.72
CA PHE A 26 -5.70 8.01 -15.29
C PHE A 26 -5.11 6.76 -15.95
N PHE A 27 -3.95 6.86 -16.60
CA PHE A 27 -3.28 5.70 -17.17
C PHE A 27 -3.06 4.60 -16.13
N TYR A 28 -2.54 4.92 -14.93
CA TYR A 28 -2.32 3.92 -13.89
C TYR A 28 -3.63 3.38 -13.30
N ILE A 29 -4.66 4.21 -13.16
CA ILE A 29 -5.99 3.76 -12.71
C ILE A 29 -6.58 2.76 -13.73
N PHE A 30 -6.57 3.09 -15.02
CA PHE A 30 -7.08 2.20 -16.07
C PHE A 30 -6.22 0.95 -16.25
N LEU A 31 -4.91 1.06 -16.13
CA LEU A 31 -4.00 -0.09 -16.13
C LEU A 31 -4.37 -1.06 -15.01
N THR A 32 -4.60 -0.55 -13.80
CA THR A 32 -5.01 -1.37 -12.64
C THR A 32 -6.35 -2.05 -12.90
N ALA A 33 -7.36 -1.29 -13.27
CA ALA A 33 -8.71 -1.82 -13.53
C ALA A 33 -8.71 -2.83 -14.69
N GLY A 34 -8.03 -2.50 -15.79
CA GLY A 34 -7.87 -3.39 -16.94
C GLY A 34 -7.17 -4.69 -16.59
N THR A 35 -6.11 -4.63 -15.77
CA THR A 35 -5.40 -5.82 -15.29
C THR A 35 -6.32 -6.71 -14.46
N VAL A 36 -7.11 -6.15 -13.53
CA VAL A 36 -8.09 -6.92 -12.75
C VAL A 36 -9.09 -7.63 -13.68
N ILE A 37 -9.68 -6.90 -14.65
CA ILE A 37 -10.65 -7.45 -15.59
C ILE A 37 -10.03 -8.57 -16.41
N LEU A 38 -8.84 -8.39 -16.96
CA LEU A 38 -8.13 -9.41 -17.74
C LEU A 38 -7.83 -10.66 -16.91
N VAL A 39 -7.33 -10.50 -15.68
CA VAL A 39 -7.05 -11.66 -14.80
C VAL A 39 -8.34 -12.41 -14.46
N LEU A 40 -9.43 -11.71 -14.15
CA LEU A 40 -10.73 -12.33 -13.89
C LEU A 40 -11.24 -13.08 -15.12
N TYR A 41 -11.13 -12.51 -16.32
CA TYR A 41 -11.52 -13.13 -17.57
C TYR A 41 -10.74 -14.41 -17.86
N PHE A 42 -9.39 -14.34 -17.86
CA PHE A 42 -8.55 -15.51 -18.17
C PHE A 42 -8.53 -16.58 -17.07
N SER A 43 -8.87 -16.21 -15.84
CA SER A 43 -8.96 -17.19 -14.74
C SER A 43 -10.35 -17.81 -14.57
N LYS A 44 -11.34 -17.41 -15.39
CA LYS A 44 -12.74 -17.86 -15.24
C LYS A 44 -12.87 -19.38 -15.18
N LEU A 45 -12.14 -20.09 -16.03
CA LEU A 45 -12.19 -21.55 -16.16
C LEU A 45 -11.17 -22.29 -15.26
N LYS A 46 -10.34 -21.55 -14.51
CA LYS A 46 -9.33 -22.16 -13.65
C LYS A 46 -9.92 -22.61 -12.32
N SER A 47 -9.35 -23.67 -11.75
CA SER A 47 -9.66 -24.12 -10.39
C SER A 47 -9.22 -23.10 -9.34
N SER A 48 -9.77 -23.16 -8.12
CA SER A 48 -9.41 -22.22 -7.04
C SER A 48 -7.91 -22.22 -6.72
N PRO A 49 -7.19 -23.36 -6.62
CA PRO A 49 -5.73 -23.37 -6.40
C PRO A 49 -4.96 -22.69 -7.54
N GLU A 50 -5.35 -22.91 -8.80
CA GLU A 50 -4.70 -22.29 -9.96
C GLU A 50 -4.90 -20.76 -9.98
N LYS A 51 -6.08 -20.28 -9.58
CA LYS A 51 -6.36 -18.85 -9.42
C LYS A 51 -5.42 -18.22 -8.39
N ILE A 52 -5.30 -18.85 -7.22
CA ILE A 52 -4.42 -18.39 -6.15
C ILE A 52 -2.96 -18.39 -6.61
N LYS A 53 -2.52 -19.46 -7.27
CA LYS A 53 -1.16 -19.52 -7.84
C LYS A 53 -0.90 -18.44 -8.89
N ALA A 54 -1.89 -18.14 -9.74
CA ALA A 54 -1.77 -17.10 -10.75
C ALA A 54 -1.60 -15.70 -10.15
N ILE A 55 -2.30 -15.39 -9.04
CA ILE A 55 -2.15 -14.07 -8.40
C ILE A 55 -0.87 -13.93 -7.59
N GLN A 56 -0.21 -15.01 -7.19
CA GLN A 56 1.07 -14.94 -6.48
C GLN A 56 2.16 -14.22 -7.29
N ILE A 57 2.06 -14.20 -8.63
CA ILE A 57 2.99 -13.43 -9.45
C ILE A 57 2.94 -11.93 -9.13
N PHE A 58 1.74 -11.40 -8.83
CA PHE A 58 1.59 -9.97 -8.53
C PHE A 58 2.25 -9.60 -7.20
N ILE A 59 2.11 -10.42 -6.15
CA ILE A 59 2.79 -10.14 -4.89
C ILE A 59 4.31 -10.26 -5.02
N ASN A 60 4.80 -11.20 -5.83
CA ASN A 60 6.23 -11.31 -6.10
C ASN A 60 6.76 -10.10 -6.86
N ILE A 61 6.00 -9.60 -7.85
CA ILE A 61 6.34 -8.37 -8.58
C ILE A 61 6.31 -7.16 -7.63
N ALA A 62 5.25 -7.02 -6.82
CA ALA A 62 5.14 -5.90 -5.87
C ALA A 62 6.28 -5.91 -4.85
N PHE A 63 6.59 -7.08 -4.28
CA PHE A 63 7.70 -7.23 -3.36
C PHE A 63 9.05 -6.96 -4.04
N GLY A 64 9.23 -7.44 -5.28
CA GLY A 64 10.40 -7.13 -6.11
C GLY A 64 10.56 -5.64 -6.38
N LEU A 65 9.46 -4.92 -6.73
CA LEU A 65 9.47 -3.47 -6.91
C LEU A 65 9.84 -2.73 -5.63
N TYR A 66 9.27 -3.16 -4.49
CA TYR A 66 9.60 -2.60 -3.19
C TYR A 66 11.07 -2.80 -2.84
N MET A 67 11.60 -4.02 -2.99
CA MET A 67 13.00 -4.33 -2.71
C MET A 67 13.94 -3.62 -3.68
N ALA A 68 13.58 -3.51 -4.97
CA ALA A 68 14.37 -2.78 -5.95
C ALA A 68 14.51 -1.30 -5.56
N ASP A 69 13.42 -0.65 -5.11
CA ASP A 69 13.47 0.73 -4.64
C ASP A 69 14.39 0.87 -3.42
N PHE A 70 14.30 -0.05 -2.47
CA PHE A 70 15.13 -0.06 -1.27
C PHE A 70 16.63 -0.20 -1.57
N PHE A 71 17.01 -0.98 -2.60
CA PHE A 71 18.40 -1.18 -2.99
C PHE A 71 18.92 -0.14 -3.99
N LEU A 72 18.06 0.37 -4.88
CA LEU A 72 18.47 1.32 -5.94
C LEU A 72 18.61 2.75 -5.40
N MET A 73 17.80 3.15 -4.42
CA MET A 73 17.87 4.50 -3.86
C MET A 73 19.25 4.81 -3.24
N PRO A 74 19.89 3.93 -2.46
CA PRO A 74 21.25 4.17 -1.97
C PRO A 74 22.28 4.35 -3.09
N LEU A 75 22.12 3.65 -4.23
CA LEU A 75 22.99 3.81 -5.38
C LEU A 75 22.81 5.16 -6.08
N ALA A 76 21.60 5.74 -6.03
CA ALA A 76 21.28 7.02 -6.62
C ALA A 76 21.60 8.21 -5.73
N TYR A 77 21.38 8.08 -4.41
CA TYR A 77 21.46 9.20 -3.46
C TYR A 77 22.54 9.03 -2.40
N GLY A 78 23.29 7.92 -2.39
CA GLY A 78 24.36 7.64 -1.42
C GLY A 78 23.87 7.37 0.01
N ARG A 79 22.55 7.24 0.21
CA ARG A 79 21.91 7.00 1.52
C ARG A 79 20.67 6.17 1.40
N ILE A 80 20.35 5.42 2.46
CA ILE A 80 19.06 4.72 2.57
C ILE A 80 17.97 5.78 2.78
N ASP A 81 16.92 5.72 1.99
CA ASP A 81 15.73 6.52 2.21
C ASP A 81 14.90 5.89 3.33
N ILE A 82 14.92 6.52 4.50
CA ILE A 82 14.22 6.03 5.70
C ILE A 82 12.71 5.96 5.47
N ASP A 83 12.16 6.83 4.62
CA ASP A 83 10.73 6.81 4.28
C ASP A 83 10.31 5.52 3.53
N LYS A 84 11.28 4.79 2.97
CA LYS A 84 11.05 3.48 2.33
C LYS A 84 10.97 2.30 3.30
N LEU A 85 11.27 2.50 4.57
CA LEU A 85 11.10 1.46 5.58
C LEU A 85 9.63 1.02 5.68
N PRO A 86 9.35 -0.23 6.05
CA PRO A 86 8.00 -0.81 6.00
C PRO A 86 7.12 -0.35 7.18
N PHE A 87 6.98 0.97 7.38
CA PHE A 87 6.10 1.56 8.38
C PHE A 87 4.80 2.12 7.80
N HIS A 88 4.75 2.37 6.48
CA HIS A 88 3.51 2.68 5.79
C HIS A 88 2.63 1.44 5.63
N ALA A 89 1.31 1.63 5.67
CA ALA A 89 0.35 0.53 5.51
C ALA A 89 0.57 -0.24 4.20
N CYS A 90 0.81 0.44 3.07
CA CYS A 90 1.02 -0.19 1.77
C CYS A 90 2.27 -1.06 1.73
N THR A 91 3.42 -0.58 2.20
CA THR A 91 4.68 -1.34 2.22
C THR A 91 4.67 -2.44 3.26
N SER A 92 4.14 -2.18 4.47
CA SER A 92 3.95 -3.20 5.50
C SER A 92 3.08 -4.35 5.01
N MET A 93 1.94 -4.04 4.37
CA MET A 93 1.04 -5.07 3.85
C MET A 93 1.65 -5.82 2.68
N CYS A 94 2.48 -5.19 1.85
CA CYS A 94 3.25 -5.90 0.82
C CYS A 94 4.15 -6.97 1.45
N VAL A 95 4.94 -6.60 2.45
CA VAL A 95 5.83 -7.51 3.18
C VAL A 95 5.03 -8.64 3.86
N MET A 96 3.92 -8.30 4.54
CA MET A 96 3.09 -9.27 5.26
C MET A 96 2.34 -10.21 4.31
N CYS A 97 1.81 -9.71 3.19
CA CYS A 97 1.20 -10.55 2.16
C CYS A 97 2.23 -11.51 1.54
N PHE A 98 3.42 -11.01 1.19
CA PHE A 98 4.50 -11.87 0.70
C PHE A 98 4.89 -12.93 1.73
N ALA A 99 5.19 -12.53 2.96
CA ALA A 99 5.60 -13.43 4.03
C ALA A 99 4.53 -14.47 4.38
N SER A 100 3.24 -14.13 4.30
CA SER A 100 2.13 -15.03 4.61
C SER A 100 2.00 -16.19 3.61
N ASN A 101 2.56 -16.07 2.41
CA ASN A 101 2.65 -17.18 1.45
C ASN A 101 3.70 -18.24 1.86
N HIS A 102 4.64 -17.88 2.74
CA HIS A 102 5.76 -18.72 3.14
C HIS A 102 5.73 -19.11 4.63
N ASN A 103 4.87 -18.47 5.43
CA ASN A 103 4.79 -18.69 6.88
C ASN A 103 3.40 -19.11 7.31
N LYS A 104 3.26 -20.31 7.90
CA LYS A 104 1.97 -20.90 8.33
C LYS A 104 1.25 -20.06 9.40
N PHE A 105 1.99 -19.37 10.28
CA PHE A 105 1.38 -18.49 11.28
C PHE A 105 0.78 -17.25 10.62
N LEU A 106 1.53 -16.57 9.75
CA LEU A 106 1.06 -15.38 9.02
C LEU A 106 -0.06 -15.70 8.04
N ALA A 107 -0.06 -16.91 7.45
CA ALA A 107 -1.11 -17.38 6.55
C ALA A 107 -2.53 -17.34 7.19
N LYS A 108 -2.62 -17.40 8.53
CA LYS A 108 -3.90 -17.26 9.27
C LYS A 108 -4.50 -15.85 9.16
N TYR A 109 -3.69 -14.85 8.82
CA TYR A 109 -4.07 -13.43 8.69
C TYR A 109 -4.00 -12.94 7.24
N HIS A 110 -3.73 -13.84 6.28
CA HIS A 110 -3.51 -13.48 4.86
C HIS A 110 -4.62 -12.60 4.28
N THR A 111 -5.90 -12.96 4.49
CA THR A 111 -7.05 -12.18 4.00
C THR A 111 -7.16 -10.82 4.70
N SER A 112 -6.77 -10.72 5.96
CA SER A 112 -6.75 -9.45 6.72
C SER A 112 -5.63 -8.54 6.20
N PHE A 113 -4.43 -9.08 5.92
CA PHE A 113 -3.36 -8.33 5.26
C PHE A 113 -3.77 -7.84 3.88
N ALA A 114 -4.44 -8.71 3.08
CA ALA A 114 -4.92 -8.32 1.77
C ALA A 114 -6.03 -7.25 1.83
N MET A 115 -6.90 -7.29 2.85
CA MET A 115 -7.97 -6.30 3.04
C MET A 115 -7.39 -4.92 3.36
N LEU A 116 -6.54 -4.83 4.37
CA LEU A 116 -5.86 -3.57 4.72
C LEU A 116 -4.95 -3.09 3.58
N GLY A 117 -4.25 -4.02 2.91
CA GLY A 117 -3.43 -3.74 1.74
C GLY A 117 -4.26 -3.20 0.56
N PHE A 118 -5.46 -3.74 0.31
CA PHE A 118 -6.36 -3.22 -0.71
C PHE A 118 -6.77 -1.78 -0.41
N ILE A 119 -7.23 -1.51 0.81
CA ILE A 119 -7.69 -0.17 1.20
C ILE A 119 -6.55 0.84 1.06
N SER A 120 -5.39 0.57 1.65
CA SER A 120 -4.27 1.51 1.67
C SER A 120 -3.69 1.78 0.27
N ASN A 121 -3.53 0.74 -0.55
CA ASN A 121 -2.98 0.91 -1.90
C ASN A 121 -3.99 1.56 -2.86
N LEU A 122 -5.29 1.25 -2.73
CA LEU A 122 -6.33 1.88 -3.52
C LEU A 122 -6.45 3.38 -3.18
N ILE A 123 -6.45 3.74 -1.90
CA ILE A 123 -6.48 5.15 -1.48
C ILE A 123 -5.29 5.90 -2.07
N TYR A 124 -4.09 5.32 -2.00
CA TYR A 124 -2.90 5.93 -2.57
C TYR A 124 -2.97 6.05 -4.11
N LEU A 125 -3.49 5.03 -4.79
CA LEU A 125 -3.66 5.06 -6.24
C LEU A 125 -4.66 6.15 -6.68
N LEU A 126 -5.72 6.38 -5.90
CA LEU A 126 -6.71 7.41 -6.17
C LEU A 126 -6.23 8.81 -5.78
N TYR A 127 -5.38 8.93 -4.78
CA TYR A 127 -4.81 10.18 -4.28
C TYR A 127 -3.32 10.04 -3.95
N PRO A 128 -2.43 10.10 -4.96
CA PRO A 128 -1.00 9.85 -4.82
C PRO A 128 -0.25 11.07 -4.24
N ALA A 129 -0.66 11.54 -3.05
CA ALA A 129 -0.13 12.73 -2.40
C ALA A 129 1.41 12.71 -2.28
N GLY A 130 1.99 11.58 -1.87
CA GLY A 130 3.43 11.44 -1.71
C GLY A 130 4.25 11.65 -2.99
N VAL A 131 3.65 11.42 -4.17
CA VAL A 131 4.30 11.73 -5.46
C VAL A 131 4.11 13.20 -5.82
N MET A 132 2.90 13.74 -5.61
CA MET A 132 2.58 15.13 -5.98
C MET A 132 3.38 16.16 -5.18
N TRP A 133 3.77 15.86 -3.94
CA TRP A 133 4.54 16.78 -3.09
C TRP A 133 5.93 17.13 -3.66
N TYR A 134 6.49 16.30 -4.54
CA TYR A 134 7.83 16.51 -5.08
C TYR A 134 7.87 17.31 -6.40
N ASN A 135 6.72 17.66 -6.98
CA ASN A 135 6.61 18.40 -8.26
C ASN A 135 7.48 17.78 -9.36
N VAL A 136 7.42 16.47 -9.51
CA VAL A 136 8.28 15.70 -10.42
C VAL A 136 7.60 15.40 -11.74
N HIS A 137 8.41 15.19 -12.77
CA HIS A 137 7.93 14.82 -14.10
C HIS A 137 7.26 13.43 -14.07
N PRO A 138 6.15 13.20 -14.84
CA PRO A 138 5.42 11.92 -14.86
C PRO A 138 6.28 10.69 -15.18
N LEU A 139 7.34 10.86 -15.99
CA LEU A 139 8.29 9.80 -16.34
C LEU A 139 9.50 9.71 -15.40
N SER A 140 9.44 10.34 -14.21
CA SER A 140 10.45 10.13 -13.18
C SER A 140 10.34 8.73 -12.61
N TYR A 141 11.46 8.13 -12.24
CA TYR A 141 11.50 6.81 -11.59
C TYR A 141 10.56 6.76 -10.38
N ARG A 142 10.56 7.77 -9.53
CA ARG A 142 9.68 7.88 -8.36
C ARG A 142 8.20 7.73 -8.72
N VAL A 143 7.72 8.41 -9.76
CA VAL A 143 6.32 8.33 -10.21
C VAL A 143 6.00 6.93 -10.71
N ILE A 144 6.82 6.43 -11.63
CA ILE A 144 6.61 5.13 -12.29
C ILE A 144 6.64 4.01 -11.23
N GLN A 145 7.69 3.96 -10.42
CA GLN A 145 7.86 2.91 -9.41
C GLN A 145 6.73 2.93 -8.40
N THR A 146 6.40 4.10 -7.86
CA THR A 146 5.38 4.24 -6.81
C THR A 146 4.01 3.86 -7.32
N LEU A 147 3.57 4.42 -8.45
CA LEU A 147 2.24 4.12 -9.00
C LEU A 147 2.14 2.67 -9.50
N LEU A 148 3.19 2.13 -10.09
CA LEU A 148 3.21 0.72 -10.49
C LEU A 148 3.14 -0.21 -9.28
N PHE A 149 3.89 0.07 -8.22
CA PHE A 149 3.82 -0.68 -6.96
C PHE A 149 2.40 -0.70 -6.40
N HIS A 150 1.77 0.48 -6.25
CA HIS A 150 0.41 0.57 -5.72
C HIS A 150 -0.63 -0.07 -6.66
N SER A 151 -0.45 0.01 -7.98
CA SER A 151 -1.29 -0.68 -8.96
C SER A 151 -1.23 -2.19 -8.79
N VAL A 152 -0.02 -2.75 -8.76
CA VAL A 152 0.19 -4.21 -8.62
C VAL A 152 -0.32 -4.73 -7.28
N MET A 153 -0.08 -3.98 -6.19
CA MET A 153 -0.61 -4.32 -4.87
C MET A 153 -2.14 -4.28 -4.82
N THR A 154 -2.76 -3.26 -5.43
CA THR A 154 -4.23 -3.17 -5.53
C THR A 154 -4.80 -4.37 -6.28
N VAL A 155 -4.20 -4.74 -7.42
CA VAL A 155 -4.59 -5.94 -8.20
C VAL A 155 -4.48 -7.20 -7.34
N TYR A 156 -3.34 -7.43 -6.72
CA TYR A 156 -3.12 -8.60 -5.87
C TYR A 156 -4.13 -8.71 -4.73
N CYS A 157 -4.27 -7.63 -3.97
CA CYS A 157 -5.14 -7.61 -2.80
C CYS A 157 -6.61 -7.80 -3.19
N LEU A 158 -7.10 -7.08 -4.21
CA LEU A 158 -8.47 -7.23 -4.69
C LEU A 158 -8.78 -8.65 -5.19
N LEU A 159 -7.88 -9.22 -6.00
CA LEU A 159 -8.06 -10.58 -6.50
C LEU A 159 -7.98 -11.62 -5.38
N THR A 160 -7.14 -11.40 -4.37
CA THR A 160 -7.12 -12.25 -3.16
C THR A 160 -8.46 -12.22 -2.45
N LEU A 161 -9.06 -11.03 -2.23
CA LEU A 161 -10.37 -10.90 -1.61
C LEU A 161 -11.47 -11.58 -2.43
N ILE A 162 -11.40 -11.52 -3.76
CA ILE A 162 -12.37 -12.18 -4.64
C ILE A 162 -12.22 -13.71 -4.62
N TYR A 163 -10.99 -14.22 -4.76
CA TYR A 163 -10.76 -15.67 -4.88
C TYR A 163 -10.81 -16.39 -3.54
N GLU A 164 -10.44 -15.71 -2.45
CA GLU A 164 -10.50 -16.25 -1.10
C GLU A 164 -11.72 -15.78 -0.30
N ARG A 165 -12.74 -15.24 -0.98
CA ARG A 165 -13.95 -14.69 -0.33
C ARG A 165 -14.59 -15.64 0.68
N GLU A 166 -14.48 -16.97 0.48
CA GLU A 166 -15.02 -17.96 1.41
C GLU A 166 -14.29 -17.97 2.77
N LYS A 167 -13.04 -17.56 2.79
CA LYS A 167 -12.25 -17.43 4.02
C LYS A 167 -12.62 -16.17 4.81
N ILE A 168 -13.24 -15.17 4.16
CA ILE A 168 -13.67 -13.91 4.76
C ILE A 168 -15.02 -14.15 5.43
N ALA A 169 -15.06 -14.09 6.76
CA ALA A 169 -16.28 -14.27 7.55
C ALA A 169 -16.33 -13.24 8.68
N PHE A 170 -17.50 -12.66 8.91
CA PHE A 170 -17.69 -11.63 9.93
C PHE A 170 -17.19 -12.04 11.32
N LYS A 171 -17.35 -13.31 11.67
CA LYS A 171 -16.81 -13.87 12.93
C LYS A 171 -15.28 -13.79 13.07
N LYS A 172 -14.57 -13.53 11.98
CA LYS A 172 -13.09 -13.40 11.94
C LYS A 172 -12.62 -11.95 11.93
N ILE A 173 -13.53 -10.99 12.04
CA ILE A 173 -13.23 -9.55 11.97
C ILE A 173 -12.23 -9.09 13.06
N HIS A 174 -12.15 -9.83 14.17
CA HIS A 174 -11.12 -9.59 15.18
C HIS A 174 -9.70 -9.72 14.66
N LYS A 175 -9.46 -10.51 13.59
CA LYS A 175 -8.15 -10.63 12.95
C LYS A 175 -7.78 -9.36 12.20
N ASP A 176 -8.78 -8.75 11.55
CA ASP A 176 -8.60 -7.50 10.83
C ASP A 176 -8.27 -6.39 11.81
N LEU A 177 -9.02 -6.28 12.89
CA LEU A 177 -8.71 -5.35 13.99
C LEU A 177 -7.31 -5.60 14.57
N THR A 178 -6.91 -6.85 14.76
CA THR A 178 -5.56 -7.20 15.24
C THR A 178 -4.49 -6.66 14.28
N VAL A 179 -4.67 -6.84 12.97
CA VAL A 179 -3.72 -6.36 11.94
C VAL A 179 -3.62 -4.84 11.97
N ILE A 180 -4.76 -4.13 12.03
CA ILE A 180 -4.78 -2.65 12.09
C ILE A 180 -4.06 -2.15 13.34
N VAL A 181 -4.36 -2.73 14.51
CA VAL A 181 -3.72 -2.34 15.78
C VAL A 181 -2.21 -2.59 15.73
N CYS A 182 -1.79 -3.79 15.29
CA CYS A 182 -0.36 -4.10 15.16
C CYS A 182 0.36 -3.16 14.20
N LEU A 183 -0.25 -2.81 13.06
CA LEU A 183 0.32 -1.84 12.13
C LEU A 183 0.41 -0.45 12.74
N THR A 184 -0.64 -0.01 13.44
CA THR A 184 -0.64 1.29 14.12
C THR A 184 0.50 1.38 15.14
N LEU A 185 0.66 0.35 15.98
CA LEU A 185 1.75 0.28 16.96
C LEU A 185 3.12 0.25 16.26
N TRP A 186 3.26 -0.49 15.17
CA TRP A 186 4.48 -0.55 14.37
C TRP A 186 4.84 0.81 13.79
N ALA A 187 3.87 1.53 13.23
CA ALA A 187 4.05 2.88 12.69
C ALA A 187 4.42 3.89 13.80
N ILE A 188 3.82 3.77 15.00
CA ILE A 188 4.19 4.60 16.16
C ILE A 188 5.65 4.35 16.54
N ILE A 189 6.05 3.08 16.69
CA ILE A 189 7.44 2.72 17.02
C ILE A 189 8.39 3.31 15.97
N GLY A 190 8.11 3.14 14.68
CA GLY A 190 8.91 3.70 13.60
C GLY A 190 9.05 5.22 13.71
N SER A 191 7.92 5.92 13.90
CA SER A 191 7.90 7.38 14.01
C SER A 191 8.71 7.91 15.17
N TYR A 192 8.79 7.19 16.29
CA TYR A 192 9.63 7.60 17.43
C TYR A 192 11.10 7.17 17.30
N VAL A 193 11.37 5.99 16.76
CA VAL A 193 12.76 5.49 16.58
C VAL A 193 13.53 6.33 15.56
N TYR A 194 12.84 6.75 14.49
CA TYR A 194 13.45 7.56 13.43
C TYR A 194 13.12 9.05 13.54
N SER A 195 12.65 9.51 14.71
CA SER A 195 12.54 10.92 15.00
C SER A 195 13.93 11.52 15.11
N GLY A 196 14.25 12.54 14.33
CA GLY A 196 15.53 13.22 14.33
C GLY A 196 15.48 14.49 13.49
N GLU A 197 16.43 15.39 13.71
CA GLU A 197 16.60 16.58 12.90
C GLU A 197 17.09 16.16 11.50
N THR A 198 16.17 16.11 10.54
CA THR A 198 16.54 16.15 9.13
C THR A 198 16.36 17.58 8.65
N GLU A 199 17.42 18.15 8.06
CA GLU A 199 17.44 19.54 7.56
C GLU A 199 16.15 19.87 6.80
N GLY A 200 15.34 20.78 7.37
CA GLY A 200 14.19 21.39 6.71
C GLY A 200 12.85 20.68 6.81
N TYR A 201 12.74 19.54 7.47
CA TYR A 201 11.47 18.84 7.70
C TYR A 201 11.20 18.62 9.18
N SER A 202 9.91 18.70 9.58
CA SER A 202 9.49 18.44 10.95
C SER A 202 9.98 17.05 11.41
N ASN A 203 10.49 17.00 12.64
CA ASN A 203 11.28 15.96 13.27
C ASN A 203 10.66 14.56 13.38
N PHE A 204 9.52 14.28 12.73
CA PHE A 204 8.85 13.00 12.82
C PHE A 204 8.32 12.55 11.46
N PHE A 205 8.68 11.34 11.06
CA PHE A 205 7.98 10.66 9.98
C PHE A 205 6.54 10.38 10.39
N ASN A 206 5.59 10.71 9.52
CA ASN A 206 4.16 10.52 9.79
C ASN A 206 3.64 9.26 9.12
N TRP A 207 4.30 8.12 9.35
CA TRP A 207 3.88 6.85 8.79
C TRP A 207 2.48 6.47 9.28
N PHE A 208 1.63 6.06 8.37
CA PHE A 208 0.26 5.70 8.65
C PHE A 208 -0.52 6.81 9.39
N PHE A 209 -0.06 8.06 9.26
CA PHE A 209 -0.66 9.25 9.88
C PHE A 209 -0.89 9.12 11.40
N VAL A 210 0.00 8.42 12.10
CA VAL A 210 -0.14 8.19 13.56
C VAL A 210 0.35 9.36 14.43
N VAL A 211 1.14 10.28 13.85
CA VAL A 211 1.75 11.40 14.60
C VAL A 211 1.06 12.71 14.27
N ARG A 212 0.70 12.93 13.02
CA ARG A 212 0.14 14.20 12.54
C ARG A 212 -1.10 13.95 11.70
N ASP A 213 -2.11 14.77 11.93
CA ASP A 213 -3.30 14.86 11.08
C ASP A 213 -2.92 15.34 9.67
N PRO A 214 -3.25 14.57 8.60
CA PRO A 214 -2.94 14.94 7.22
C PRO A 214 -3.70 16.19 6.75
N PHE A 215 -4.75 16.58 7.43
CA PHE A 215 -5.58 17.76 7.10
C PHE A 215 -5.29 18.96 7.99
N TYR A 216 -4.34 18.84 8.93
CA TYR A 216 -3.95 19.91 9.87
C TYR A 216 -5.10 20.48 10.70
N MET A 217 -6.14 19.66 10.97
CA MET A 217 -7.31 20.07 11.79
C MET A 217 -6.98 20.14 13.28
N PHE A 218 -5.97 19.40 13.73
CA PHE A 218 -5.59 19.33 15.14
C PHE A 218 -4.15 19.83 15.34
N PRO A 219 -3.87 20.52 16.45
CA PRO A 219 -2.50 20.79 16.89
C PRO A 219 -1.70 19.48 17.03
N GLU A 220 -0.38 19.52 16.81
CA GLU A 220 0.47 18.32 16.80
C GLU A 220 0.40 17.53 18.11
N SER A 221 0.34 18.21 19.26
CA SER A 221 0.21 17.58 20.58
C SER A 221 -1.07 16.74 20.72
N ILE A 222 -2.16 17.21 20.15
CA ILE A 222 -3.46 16.51 20.15
C ILE A 222 -3.45 15.42 19.08
N SER A 223 -2.90 15.69 17.91
CA SER A 223 -2.81 14.72 16.81
C SER A 223 -2.11 13.43 17.24
N LYS A 224 -0.98 13.51 17.94
CA LYS A 224 -0.23 12.35 18.45
C LYS A 224 -1.07 11.41 19.33
N ILE A 225 -2.10 11.93 19.97
CA ILE A 225 -2.99 11.15 20.83
C ILE A 225 -4.17 10.62 20.03
N ILE A 226 -4.82 11.48 19.24
CA ILE A 226 -6.08 11.15 18.58
C ILE A 226 -5.88 10.31 17.32
N MET A 227 -4.86 10.60 16.51
CA MET A 227 -4.68 9.97 15.20
C MET A 227 -4.53 8.45 15.24
N PRO A 228 -3.80 7.83 16.18
CA PRO A 228 -3.75 6.37 16.25
C PRO A 228 -5.14 5.74 16.41
N PHE A 229 -5.97 6.28 17.30
CA PHE A 229 -7.33 5.77 17.51
C PHE A 229 -8.24 6.05 16.32
N LEU A 230 -8.16 7.24 15.73
CA LEU A 230 -8.94 7.61 14.56
C LEU A 230 -8.61 6.70 13.38
N ASN A 231 -7.34 6.41 13.13
CA ASN A 231 -6.91 5.48 12.08
C ASN A 231 -7.45 4.08 12.31
N ILE A 232 -7.29 3.53 13.53
CA ILE A 232 -7.86 2.22 13.87
C ILE A 232 -9.36 2.22 13.58
N PHE A 233 -10.08 3.24 14.04
CA PHE A 233 -11.53 3.35 13.84
C PHE A 233 -11.91 3.43 12.37
N LEU A 234 -11.29 4.33 11.59
CA LEU A 234 -11.65 4.55 10.18
C LEU A 234 -11.36 3.32 9.33
N PHE A 235 -10.16 2.72 9.47
CA PHE A 235 -9.82 1.52 8.72
C PHE A 235 -10.72 0.34 9.10
N PHE A 236 -11.00 0.18 10.39
CA PHE A 236 -11.90 -0.87 10.86
C PHE A 236 -13.33 -0.71 10.33
N VAL A 237 -13.87 0.51 10.29
CA VAL A 237 -15.19 0.79 9.71
C VAL A 237 -15.23 0.40 8.23
N VAL A 238 -14.20 0.76 7.46
CA VAL A 238 -14.12 0.39 6.03
C VAL A 238 -14.07 -1.14 5.87
N GLU A 239 -13.30 -1.84 6.70
CA GLU A 239 -13.24 -3.30 6.67
C GLU A 239 -14.58 -3.94 7.03
N VAL A 240 -15.30 -3.41 8.02
CA VAL A 240 -16.67 -3.85 8.34
C VAL A 240 -17.59 -3.71 7.12
N ILE A 241 -17.52 -2.58 6.41
CA ILE A 241 -18.32 -2.36 5.20
C ILE A 241 -17.98 -3.40 4.12
N ILE A 242 -16.71 -3.69 3.89
CA ILE A 242 -16.26 -4.72 2.93
C ILE A 242 -16.79 -6.10 3.35
N HIS A 243 -16.71 -6.46 4.62
CA HIS A 243 -17.28 -7.71 5.14
C HIS A 243 -18.80 -7.82 4.89
N LEU A 244 -19.53 -6.73 5.08
CA LEU A 244 -20.97 -6.69 4.80
C LEU A 244 -21.27 -6.87 3.31
N ILE A 245 -20.53 -6.22 2.43
CA ILE A 245 -20.66 -6.38 0.98
C ILE A 245 -20.40 -7.83 0.57
N ILE A 246 -19.29 -8.43 1.02
CA ILE A 246 -18.94 -9.81 0.71
C ILE A 246 -19.99 -10.78 1.25
N SER A 247 -20.53 -10.54 2.45
CA SER A 247 -21.56 -11.41 3.04
C SER A 247 -22.88 -11.40 2.28
N LYS A 248 -23.29 -10.21 1.75
CA LYS A 248 -24.50 -10.09 0.92
C LYS A 248 -24.34 -10.83 -0.41
N THR A 249 -23.19 -10.70 -1.07
CA THR A 249 -22.94 -11.39 -2.36
C THR A 249 -22.89 -12.90 -2.22
N LYS A 250 -22.49 -13.44 -1.06
CA LYS A 250 -22.55 -14.89 -0.77
C LYS A 250 -23.98 -15.40 -0.66
N LYS A 251 -24.90 -14.62 -0.08
CA LYS A 251 -26.32 -15.02 0.06
C LYS A 251 -27.05 -15.00 -1.28
N SER A 252 -26.72 -14.08 -2.19
CA SER A 252 -27.36 -13.97 -3.51
C SER A 252 -26.99 -15.12 -4.46
N ASN A 253 -25.89 -15.81 -4.23
CA ASN A 253 -25.39 -16.90 -5.08
C ASN A 253 -25.74 -18.31 -4.54
N ARG A 254 -26.54 -18.40 -3.47
CA ARG A 254 -27.14 -19.62 -2.92
C ARG A 254 -28.63 -19.70 -3.28
#